data_de685267b03d16ec93ae206c2923ae20
#
_entry.id   de685267b03d16ec93ae206c2923ae20
#
_cell.length_a   1.000
_cell.length_b   1.000
_cell.length_c   1.000
_cell.angle_alpha   90.00
_cell.angle_beta   90.00
_cell.angle_gamma   90.00
#
_symmetry.space_group_name_H-M   'P 1'
#
loop_
_entity.id
_entity.type
_entity.pdbx_description
1 polymer ?
#
loop_
_entity_poly.entity_id
_entity_poly.type
_entity_poly.pdbx_seq_one_letter_code
_entity_poly.pdbx_strand_id
1 'polypeptide(L)'
;LNPDRISLPDIDVDFDDDGRGRVLNWVTEKYGQEKVAHIITYGTMATKLAIKDVARVQKLPLSESDRLCKAIPDRLPSGKKMNLPNAIEDVPELQAAEVSTDPILRDTIRYAKMLEGNVRNTGVHACGTIICRDDITDWVPVSTADDKETGEKMLVTQFEGSVIEDTGLIKMDFLGLKTLSIIKEAVENIKHSKGIVLNIDEVDIEDVPTYDLYSEGRTVGTFQFESAGMQKYLRELQPTTFEDLIAMNALYRPGPMDYIPDFINRKHGRSPIEYDIPIMEKYLKDTYGITVYQEQVMLLS
;
A
#
# COMPACT_ATOMS: atom_id res chain seq x y z
N LEU A 1 0.37 -11.27 -21.85
CA LEU A 1 -0.47 -10.18 -22.37
C LEU A 1 -1.89 -10.70 -22.60
N ASN A 2 -2.86 -10.24 -21.80
CA ASN A 2 -4.28 -10.59 -22.02
C ASN A 2 -4.93 -9.47 -22.86
N PRO A 3 -5.34 -9.75 -24.09
CA PRO A 3 -5.96 -8.75 -24.96
C PRO A 3 -7.32 -8.26 -24.44
N ASP A 4 -7.95 -9.03 -23.56
CA ASP A 4 -9.24 -8.66 -22.93
C ASP A 4 -9.08 -7.68 -21.76
N ARG A 5 -7.84 -7.47 -21.28
CA ARG A 5 -7.56 -6.50 -20.23
C ARG A 5 -7.27 -5.14 -20.82
N ILE A 6 -8.27 -4.30 -20.90
CA ILE A 6 -8.15 -2.88 -21.26
C ILE A 6 -8.00 -2.10 -19.95
N SER A 7 -6.79 -1.63 -19.66
CA SER A 7 -6.51 -0.74 -18.52
C SER A 7 -5.55 0.35 -18.95
N LEU A 8 -5.73 1.55 -18.40
CA LEU A 8 -4.79 2.64 -18.58
C LEU A 8 -3.47 2.31 -17.82
N PRO A 9 -2.34 2.92 -18.24
CA PRO A 9 -1.08 2.74 -17.51
C PRO A 9 -1.18 3.32 -16.09
N ASP A 10 -0.61 2.61 -15.12
CA ASP A 10 -0.43 3.09 -13.77
C ASP A 10 0.94 3.81 -13.70
N ILE A 11 0.94 5.07 -13.28
CA ILE A 11 2.14 5.92 -13.27
C ILE A 11 2.42 6.32 -11.83
N ASP A 12 3.39 5.64 -11.23
CA ASP A 12 3.87 5.93 -9.88
C ASP A 12 5.23 6.62 -9.94
N VAL A 13 5.38 7.72 -9.22
CA VAL A 13 6.66 8.44 -9.11
C VAL A 13 6.95 8.71 -7.64
N ASP A 14 8.11 8.24 -7.19
CA ASP A 14 8.56 8.38 -5.82
C ASP A 14 9.35 9.68 -5.63
N PHE A 15 9.01 10.42 -4.58
CA PHE A 15 9.68 11.65 -4.18
C PHE A 15 10.11 11.59 -2.72
N ASP A 16 11.10 12.35 -2.33
CA ASP A 16 11.30 12.65 -0.93
C ASP A 16 10.06 13.37 -0.36
N ASP A 17 9.64 12.96 0.84
CA ASP A 17 8.38 13.42 1.45
C ASP A 17 8.37 14.96 1.61
N ASP A 18 9.52 15.53 1.96
CA ASP A 18 9.67 16.98 2.15
C ASP A 18 9.65 17.77 0.83
N GLY A 19 10.09 17.17 -0.27
CA GLY A 19 10.16 17.81 -1.59
C GLY A 19 8.90 17.66 -2.43
N ARG A 20 8.04 16.67 -2.11
CA ARG A 20 6.86 16.34 -2.90
C ARG A 20 5.92 17.53 -3.13
N GLY A 21 5.63 18.32 -2.09
CA GLY A 21 4.75 19.49 -2.21
C GLY A 21 5.27 20.52 -3.22
N ARG A 22 6.58 20.75 -3.28
CA ARG A 22 7.18 21.66 -4.27
C ARG A 22 7.03 21.16 -5.70
N VAL A 23 7.10 19.83 -5.91
CA VAL A 23 6.88 19.24 -7.23
C VAL A 23 5.42 19.40 -7.66
N LEU A 24 4.46 19.17 -6.78
CA LEU A 24 3.04 19.38 -7.06
C LEU A 24 2.72 20.83 -7.41
N ASN A 25 3.30 21.78 -6.69
CA ASN A 25 3.16 23.21 -7.01
C ASN A 25 3.74 23.52 -8.39
N TRP A 26 4.93 23.00 -8.70
CA TRP A 26 5.54 23.17 -10.02
C TRP A 26 4.68 22.56 -11.15
N VAL A 27 4.08 21.39 -10.92
CA VAL A 27 3.16 20.76 -11.87
C VAL A 27 1.95 21.68 -12.13
N THR A 28 1.37 22.22 -11.05
CA THR A 28 0.23 23.13 -11.13
C THR A 28 0.58 24.43 -11.87
N GLU A 29 1.75 25.01 -11.60
CA GLU A 29 2.23 26.18 -12.32
C GLU A 29 2.51 25.90 -13.80
N LYS A 30 3.11 24.75 -14.11
CA LYS A 30 3.48 24.37 -15.48
C LYS A 30 2.29 24.08 -16.37
N TYR A 31 1.27 23.37 -15.88
CA TYR A 31 0.14 22.91 -16.69
C TYR A 31 -1.10 23.79 -16.56
N GLY A 32 -1.23 24.57 -15.49
CA GLY A 32 -2.36 25.45 -15.18
C GLY A 32 -3.21 24.89 -14.04
N GLN A 33 -3.68 25.80 -13.16
CA GLN A 33 -4.49 25.43 -11.99
C GLN A 33 -5.81 24.74 -12.39
N GLU A 34 -6.37 25.10 -13.54
CA GLU A 34 -7.60 24.54 -14.09
C GLU A 34 -7.42 23.12 -14.66
N LYS A 35 -6.18 22.66 -14.82
CA LYS A 35 -5.84 21.37 -15.45
C LYS A 35 -5.32 20.32 -14.47
N VAL A 36 -5.04 20.72 -13.23
CA VAL A 36 -4.45 19.86 -12.22
C VAL A 36 -5.41 19.73 -11.05
N ALA A 37 -5.75 18.50 -10.68
CA ALA A 37 -6.59 18.23 -9.52
C ALA A 37 -6.12 16.99 -8.76
N HIS A 38 -6.30 17.03 -7.45
CA HIS A 38 -6.16 15.85 -6.60
C HIS A 38 -7.39 14.95 -6.70
N ILE A 39 -7.24 13.68 -6.40
CA ILE A 39 -8.35 12.72 -6.40
C ILE A 39 -9.03 12.72 -5.05
N ILE A 40 -10.36 12.72 -5.03
CA ILE A 40 -11.15 12.55 -3.81
C ILE A 40 -11.05 11.12 -3.29
N THR A 41 -11.23 10.96 -2.00
CA THR A 41 -11.49 9.67 -1.36
C THR A 41 -12.79 9.74 -0.56
N TYR A 42 -13.56 8.67 -0.59
CA TYR A 42 -14.78 8.52 0.21
C TYR A 42 -14.51 7.57 1.37
N GLY A 43 -14.51 8.12 2.58
CA GLY A 43 -14.46 7.32 3.80
C GLY A 43 -15.83 6.71 4.08
N THR A 44 -15.91 5.37 4.01
CA THR A 44 -17.14 4.63 4.29
C THR A 44 -17.20 4.18 5.75
N MET A 45 -18.42 3.93 6.24
CA MET A 45 -18.64 3.38 7.57
C MET A 45 -18.30 1.89 7.58
N ALA A 46 -17.08 1.55 8.00
CA ALA A 46 -16.68 0.17 8.21
C ALA A 46 -17.35 -0.43 9.45
N THR A 47 -17.39 -1.77 9.56
CA THR A 47 -18.13 -2.53 10.58
C THR A 47 -18.00 -1.99 12.00
N LYS A 48 -16.77 -1.86 12.52
CA LYS A 48 -16.51 -1.37 13.88
C LYS A 48 -16.91 0.12 14.03
N LEU A 49 -16.72 0.92 12.98
CA LEU A 49 -17.06 2.33 12.98
C LEU A 49 -18.58 2.53 12.97
N ALA A 50 -19.33 1.76 12.17
CA ALA A 50 -20.78 1.80 12.14
C ALA A 50 -21.39 1.51 13.52
N ILE A 51 -20.90 0.46 14.21
CA ILE A 51 -21.34 0.15 15.58
C ILE A 51 -21.06 1.33 16.52
N LYS A 52 -19.86 1.89 16.51
CA LYS A 52 -19.49 2.99 17.42
C LYS A 52 -20.28 4.26 17.16
N ASP A 53 -20.47 4.65 15.90
CA ASP A 53 -21.21 5.86 15.56
C ASP A 53 -22.70 5.74 15.92
N VAL A 54 -23.32 4.57 15.63
CA VAL A 54 -24.71 4.31 16.02
C VAL A 54 -24.85 4.23 17.53
N ALA A 55 -23.94 3.52 18.23
CA ALA A 55 -23.94 3.43 19.68
C ALA A 55 -23.91 4.81 20.35
N ARG A 56 -23.06 5.70 19.82
CA ARG A 56 -22.98 7.09 20.32
C ARG A 56 -24.30 7.84 20.16
N VAL A 57 -24.97 7.70 19.02
CA VAL A 57 -26.26 8.35 18.75
C VAL A 57 -27.38 7.75 19.61
N GLN A 58 -27.41 6.43 19.76
CA GLN A 58 -28.33 5.68 20.59
C GLN A 58 -28.06 5.84 22.09
N LYS A 59 -26.95 6.51 22.48
CA LYS A 59 -26.48 6.65 23.86
C LYS A 59 -26.21 5.32 24.56
N LEU A 60 -25.81 4.30 23.79
CA LEU A 60 -25.28 3.06 24.35
C LEU A 60 -23.99 3.38 25.11
N PRO A 61 -23.76 2.84 26.31
CA PRO A 61 -22.51 3.05 27.05
C PRO A 61 -21.28 2.70 26.21
N LEU A 62 -20.23 3.53 26.30
CA LEU A 62 -18.99 3.33 25.54
C LEU A 62 -18.35 1.97 25.83
N SER A 63 -18.41 1.49 27.08
CA SER A 63 -17.94 0.16 27.46
C SER A 63 -18.59 -0.97 26.68
N GLU A 64 -19.90 -0.88 26.40
CA GLU A 64 -20.65 -1.87 25.62
C GLU A 64 -20.26 -1.83 24.15
N SER A 65 -20.18 -0.64 23.55
CA SER A 65 -19.74 -0.50 22.15
C SER A 65 -18.30 -0.96 21.96
N ASP A 66 -17.41 -0.70 22.93
CA ASP A 66 -16.03 -1.18 22.90
C ASP A 66 -15.94 -2.71 23.08
N ARG A 67 -16.79 -3.29 23.94
CA ARG A 67 -16.89 -4.76 24.10
C ARG A 67 -17.27 -5.44 22.79
N LEU A 68 -18.30 -4.94 22.11
CA LEU A 68 -18.76 -5.46 20.82
C LEU A 68 -17.66 -5.32 19.74
N CYS A 69 -17.02 -4.16 19.65
CA CYS A 69 -15.96 -3.93 18.67
C CYS A 69 -14.68 -4.78 18.91
N LYS A 70 -14.33 -5.03 20.18
CA LYS A 70 -13.20 -5.90 20.54
C LYS A 70 -13.47 -7.37 20.25
N ALA A 71 -14.73 -7.81 20.33
CA ALA A 71 -15.12 -9.16 19.99
C ALA A 71 -14.95 -9.48 18.49
N ILE A 72 -14.99 -8.44 17.61
CA ILE A 72 -14.80 -8.62 16.17
C ILE A 72 -13.32 -8.81 15.87
N PRO A 73 -12.89 -9.99 15.38
CA PRO A 73 -11.52 -10.25 14.99
C PRO A 73 -11.14 -9.47 13.72
N ASP A 74 -9.85 -9.39 13.38
CA ASP A 74 -9.40 -8.76 12.15
C ASP A 74 -9.75 -9.60 10.91
N ARG A 75 -9.86 -10.91 11.06
CA ARG A 75 -10.37 -11.85 10.04
C ARG A 75 -11.41 -12.76 10.67
N LEU A 76 -12.53 -12.91 9.96
CA LEU A 76 -13.59 -13.80 10.42
C LEU A 76 -13.16 -15.28 10.39
N PRO A 77 -13.52 -16.11 11.39
CA PRO A 77 -13.21 -17.54 11.41
C PRO A 77 -13.72 -18.28 10.18
N SER A 78 -14.86 -17.88 9.64
CA SER A 78 -15.44 -18.45 8.41
C SER A 78 -14.64 -18.14 7.14
N GLY A 79 -13.65 -17.22 7.20
CA GLY A 79 -12.93 -16.72 6.02
C GLY A 79 -13.75 -15.79 5.12
N LYS A 80 -15.01 -15.49 5.46
CA LYS A 80 -15.87 -14.56 4.72
C LYS A 80 -15.31 -13.12 4.80
N LYS A 81 -15.71 -12.29 3.83
CA LYS A 81 -15.39 -10.85 3.84
C LYS A 81 -15.94 -10.21 5.11
N MET A 82 -15.12 -9.34 5.75
CA MET A 82 -15.55 -8.57 6.91
C MET A 82 -16.67 -7.60 6.53
N ASN A 83 -17.83 -7.82 7.10
CA ASN A 83 -18.97 -6.92 7.18
C ASN A 83 -19.84 -7.32 8.38
N LEU A 84 -20.75 -6.46 8.78
CA LEU A 84 -21.53 -6.69 9.99
C LEU A 84 -22.46 -7.92 9.90
N PRO A 85 -23.16 -8.22 8.78
CA PRO A 85 -23.91 -9.45 8.65
C PRO A 85 -23.05 -10.72 8.86
N ASN A 86 -21.91 -10.83 8.19
CA ASN A 86 -21.00 -11.96 8.35
C ASN A 86 -20.37 -12.01 9.75
N ALA A 87 -20.06 -10.86 10.33
CA ALA A 87 -19.53 -10.78 11.69
C ALA A 87 -20.56 -11.26 12.74
N ILE A 88 -21.83 -10.96 12.54
CA ILE A 88 -22.90 -11.46 13.42
C ILE A 88 -22.99 -13.01 13.35
N GLU A 89 -22.84 -13.59 12.18
CA GLU A 89 -22.84 -15.05 12.04
C GLU A 89 -21.69 -15.74 12.79
N ASP A 90 -20.52 -15.08 12.86
CA ASP A 90 -19.30 -15.69 13.40
C ASP A 90 -19.01 -15.29 14.86
N VAL A 91 -19.58 -14.19 15.38
CA VAL A 91 -19.24 -13.62 16.70
C VAL A 91 -20.40 -13.72 17.66
N PRO A 92 -20.32 -14.59 18.69
CA PRO A 92 -21.43 -14.81 19.64
C PRO A 92 -21.92 -13.55 20.35
N GLU A 93 -21.03 -12.62 20.67
CA GLU A 93 -21.39 -11.35 21.33
C GLU A 93 -22.28 -10.48 20.43
N LEU A 94 -22.05 -10.50 19.11
CA LEU A 94 -22.88 -9.76 18.15
C LEU A 94 -24.23 -10.44 17.94
N GLN A 95 -24.26 -11.78 17.90
CA GLN A 95 -25.50 -12.57 17.85
C GLN A 95 -26.38 -12.26 19.08
N ALA A 96 -25.79 -12.30 20.27
CA ALA A 96 -26.50 -11.97 21.51
C ALA A 96 -27.01 -10.52 21.50
N ALA A 97 -26.25 -9.58 20.96
CA ALA A 97 -26.65 -8.18 20.85
C ALA A 97 -27.80 -7.97 19.86
N GLU A 98 -27.83 -8.69 18.73
CA GLU A 98 -28.87 -8.59 17.71
C GLU A 98 -30.25 -9.04 18.23
N VAL A 99 -30.27 -10.05 19.10
CA VAL A 99 -31.51 -10.58 19.70
C VAL A 99 -31.77 -10.11 21.13
N SER A 100 -31.02 -9.10 21.58
CA SER A 100 -31.10 -8.57 22.94
C SER A 100 -32.49 -8.05 23.28
N THR A 101 -32.91 -8.25 24.53
CA THR A 101 -34.12 -7.64 25.09
C THR A 101 -33.93 -6.16 25.38
N ASP A 102 -32.69 -5.69 25.52
CA ASP A 102 -32.37 -4.25 25.59
C ASP A 102 -32.57 -3.62 24.20
N PRO A 103 -33.59 -2.70 24.07
CA PRO A 103 -33.87 -2.10 22.79
C PRO A 103 -32.74 -1.22 22.27
N ILE A 104 -31.96 -0.58 23.16
CA ILE A 104 -30.83 0.28 22.75
C ILE A 104 -29.74 -0.56 22.11
N LEU A 105 -29.39 -1.69 22.74
CA LEU A 105 -28.36 -2.58 22.23
C LEU A 105 -28.79 -3.23 20.91
N ARG A 106 -30.01 -3.79 20.85
CA ARG A 106 -30.56 -4.40 19.65
C ARG A 106 -30.66 -3.42 18.48
N ASP A 107 -31.21 -2.22 18.73
CA ASP A 107 -31.38 -1.21 17.69
C ASP A 107 -30.02 -0.64 17.24
N THR A 108 -29.00 -0.61 18.11
CA THR A 108 -27.63 -0.27 17.71
C THR A 108 -27.12 -1.21 16.63
N ILE A 109 -27.25 -2.51 16.79
CA ILE A 109 -26.83 -3.50 15.78
C ILE A 109 -27.66 -3.34 14.51
N ARG A 110 -28.97 -3.21 14.63
CA ARG A 110 -29.89 -3.07 13.49
C ARG A 110 -29.55 -1.85 12.64
N TYR A 111 -29.37 -0.66 13.26
CA TYR A 111 -29.03 0.55 12.52
C TYR A 111 -27.59 0.54 12.00
N ALA A 112 -26.66 -0.06 12.72
CA ALA A 112 -25.29 -0.24 12.23
C ALA A 112 -25.25 -1.07 10.94
N LYS A 113 -26.06 -2.15 10.83
CA LYS A 113 -26.21 -2.93 9.57
C LYS A 113 -26.73 -2.10 8.41
N MET A 114 -27.66 -1.15 8.68
CA MET A 114 -28.22 -0.28 7.64
C MET A 114 -27.24 0.80 7.17
N LEU A 115 -26.34 1.23 8.05
CA LEU A 115 -25.41 2.33 7.79
C LEU A 115 -24.03 1.86 7.33
N GLU A 116 -23.67 0.60 7.60
CA GLU A 116 -22.40 0.03 7.13
C GLU A 116 -22.24 0.18 5.61
N GLY A 117 -21.06 0.62 5.17
CA GLY A 117 -20.76 0.83 3.76
C GLY A 117 -21.19 2.17 3.19
N ASN A 118 -22.06 2.93 3.86
CA ASN A 118 -22.43 4.28 3.43
C ASN A 118 -21.23 5.24 3.57
N VAL A 119 -21.17 6.23 2.69
CA VAL A 119 -20.18 7.31 2.78
C VAL A 119 -20.43 8.12 4.03
N ARG A 120 -19.36 8.33 4.82
CA ARG A 120 -19.38 9.12 6.05
C ARG A 120 -18.72 10.49 5.86
N ASN A 121 -17.61 10.52 5.17
CA ASN A 121 -16.85 11.74 4.91
C ASN A 121 -16.09 11.63 3.59
N THR A 122 -15.57 12.76 3.15
CA THR A 122 -14.64 12.85 2.02
C THR A 122 -13.25 13.21 2.53
N GLY A 123 -12.24 12.80 1.79
CA GLY A 123 -10.84 13.15 1.99
C GLY A 123 -10.17 13.41 0.65
N VAL A 124 -8.90 13.71 0.69
CA VAL A 124 -8.05 13.83 -0.50
C VAL A 124 -7.14 12.60 -0.56
N HIS A 125 -6.99 12.01 -1.73
CA HIS A 125 -6.08 10.88 -1.94
C HIS A 125 -4.64 11.30 -1.60
N ALA A 126 -3.91 10.43 -0.93
CA ALA A 126 -2.58 10.77 -0.41
C ALA A 126 -1.56 11.12 -1.51
N CYS A 127 -1.69 10.53 -2.70
CA CYS A 127 -0.71 10.67 -3.79
C CYS A 127 -1.34 10.91 -5.16
N GLY A 128 -2.59 10.49 -5.40
CA GLY A 128 -3.25 10.54 -6.70
C GLY A 128 -3.53 11.96 -7.17
N THR A 129 -2.98 12.29 -8.33
CA THR A 129 -3.15 13.58 -9.01
C THR A 129 -3.51 13.35 -10.47
N ILE A 130 -4.38 14.18 -11.00
CA ILE A 130 -4.76 14.20 -12.41
C ILE A 130 -4.15 15.43 -13.06
N ILE A 131 -3.57 15.23 -14.24
CA ILE A 131 -3.08 16.30 -15.12
C ILE A 131 -3.84 16.19 -16.43
N CYS A 132 -4.71 17.17 -16.70
CA CYS A 132 -5.53 17.22 -17.92
C CYS A 132 -4.83 17.99 -19.02
N ARG A 133 -5.19 17.65 -20.29
CA ARG A 133 -4.84 18.45 -21.44
C ARG A 133 -5.63 19.77 -21.49
N ASP A 134 -6.91 19.68 -21.18
CA ASP A 134 -7.89 20.77 -21.22
C ASP A 134 -8.35 21.11 -19.80
N ASP A 135 -9.31 22.02 -19.62
CA ASP A 135 -9.91 22.28 -18.31
C ASP A 135 -10.51 20.99 -17.74
N ILE A 136 -10.18 20.67 -16.48
CA ILE A 136 -10.59 19.43 -15.84
C ILE A 136 -12.11 19.34 -15.67
N THR A 137 -12.80 20.47 -15.60
CA THR A 137 -14.27 20.55 -15.48
C THR A 137 -14.98 20.08 -16.73
N ASP A 138 -14.31 20.02 -17.89
CA ASP A 138 -14.83 19.43 -19.10
C ASP A 138 -14.92 17.89 -19.03
N TRP A 139 -14.21 17.28 -18.09
CA TRP A 139 -14.09 15.83 -17.95
C TRP A 139 -14.80 15.29 -16.71
N VAL A 140 -14.63 15.96 -15.58
CA VAL A 140 -15.19 15.50 -14.29
C VAL A 140 -15.65 16.67 -13.46
N PRO A 141 -16.68 16.50 -12.61
CA PRO A 141 -17.04 17.50 -11.63
C PRO A 141 -15.91 17.62 -10.58
N VAL A 142 -15.66 18.85 -10.15
CA VAL A 142 -14.64 19.17 -9.15
C VAL A 142 -15.23 19.89 -7.94
N SER A 143 -14.50 19.86 -6.84
CA SER A 143 -14.72 20.66 -5.65
C SER A 143 -13.37 21.23 -5.18
N THR A 144 -13.37 21.97 -4.09
CA THR A 144 -12.14 22.44 -3.45
C THR A 144 -11.96 21.81 -2.08
N ALA A 145 -10.72 21.53 -1.71
CA ALA A 145 -10.33 21.14 -0.36
C ALA A 145 -9.17 22.04 0.11
N ASP A 146 -9.00 22.14 1.42
CA ASP A 146 -7.86 22.86 1.98
C ASP A 146 -6.63 21.97 1.98
N ASP A 147 -5.53 22.48 1.43
CA ASP A 147 -4.22 21.88 1.61
C ASP A 147 -3.83 22.00 3.08
N LYS A 148 -3.46 20.87 3.68
CA LYS A 148 -3.12 20.83 5.12
C LYS A 148 -1.78 21.48 5.44
N GLU A 149 -0.90 21.60 4.45
CA GLU A 149 0.44 22.15 4.62
C GLU A 149 0.45 23.67 4.40
N THR A 150 -0.21 24.12 3.33
CA THR A 150 -0.21 25.53 2.93
C THR A 150 -1.45 26.30 3.40
N GLY A 151 -2.55 25.59 3.67
CA GLY A 151 -3.86 26.20 3.95
C GLY A 151 -4.55 26.78 2.71
N GLU A 152 -3.95 26.62 1.54
CA GLU A 152 -4.52 27.10 0.27
C GLU A 152 -5.61 26.15 -0.25
N LYS A 153 -6.47 26.65 -1.13
CA LYS A 153 -7.47 25.83 -1.80
C LYS A 153 -6.85 25.08 -2.98
N MET A 154 -7.06 23.76 -3.02
CA MET A 154 -6.71 22.92 -4.15
C MET A 154 -7.95 22.35 -4.82
N LEU A 155 -7.88 22.10 -6.12
CA LEU A 155 -8.95 21.38 -6.84
C LEU A 155 -8.90 19.89 -6.50
N VAL A 156 -10.09 19.32 -6.29
CA VAL A 156 -10.28 17.91 -6.00
C VAL A 156 -11.40 17.36 -6.88
N THR A 157 -11.17 16.25 -7.56
CA THR A 157 -12.22 15.59 -8.35
C THR A 157 -13.35 15.11 -7.44
N GLN A 158 -14.58 14.98 -7.98
CA GLN A 158 -15.69 14.36 -7.25
C GLN A 158 -15.88 12.88 -7.59
N PHE A 159 -15.09 12.37 -8.52
CA PHE A 159 -14.95 10.93 -8.79
C PHE A 159 -13.68 10.40 -8.12
N GLU A 160 -13.80 9.26 -7.43
CA GLU A 160 -12.67 8.59 -6.78
C GLU A 160 -11.80 7.83 -7.80
N GLY A 161 -10.60 7.41 -7.37
CA GLY A 161 -9.61 6.79 -8.24
C GLY A 161 -10.10 5.57 -9.02
N SER A 162 -11.01 4.78 -8.45
CA SER A 162 -11.60 3.60 -9.11
C SER A 162 -12.50 3.95 -10.30
N VAL A 163 -13.01 5.17 -10.38
CA VAL A 163 -13.95 5.64 -11.42
C VAL A 163 -13.28 6.60 -12.41
N ILE A 164 -12.20 7.23 -12.00
CA ILE A 164 -11.52 8.26 -12.78
C ILE A 164 -11.09 7.75 -14.17
N GLU A 165 -10.60 6.52 -14.24
CA GLU A 165 -10.13 5.90 -15.50
C GLU A 165 -11.26 5.74 -16.52
N ASP A 166 -12.50 5.51 -16.09
CA ASP A 166 -13.66 5.39 -16.95
C ASP A 166 -13.99 6.70 -17.69
N THR A 167 -13.48 7.83 -17.17
CA THR A 167 -13.62 9.15 -17.82
C THR A 167 -12.57 9.41 -18.89
N GLY A 168 -11.58 8.53 -19.05
CA GLY A 168 -10.45 8.70 -19.96
C GLY A 168 -9.27 9.50 -19.35
N LEU A 169 -9.35 9.87 -18.08
CA LEU A 169 -8.27 10.54 -17.37
C LEU A 169 -7.30 9.52 -16.76
N ILE A 170 -6.02 9.86 -16.75
CA ILE A 170 -4.95 9.03 -16.19
C ILE A 170 -4.61 9.53 -14.78
N LYS A 171 -4.64 8.61 -13.82
CA LYS A 171 -4.14 8.85 -12.47
C LYS A 171 -2.62 8.77 -12.47
N MET A 172 -1.97 9.76 -11.85
CA MET A 172 -0.55 9.75 -11.53
C MET A 172 -0.38 9.79 -10.02
N ASP A 173 0.36 8.82 -9.48
CA ASP A 173 0.63 8.76 -8.05
C ASP A 173 2.00 9.40 -7.74
N PHE A 174 1.95 10.56 -7.08
CA PHE A 174 3.13 11.26 -6.56
C PHE A 174 3.36 10.79 -5.12
N LEU A 175 4.17 9.73 -4.96
CA LEU A 175 4.39 9.10 -3.68
C LEU A 175 5.47 9.83 -2.86
N GLY A 176 5.12 10.25 -1.65
CA GLY A 176 6.08 10.77 -0.68
C GLY A 176 6.68 9.62 0.14
N LEU A 177 7.99 9.38 0.00
CA LEU A 177 8.71 8.36 0.74
C LEU A 177 9.61 8.99 1.82
N LYS A 178 9.28 8.77 3.08
CA LYS A 178 10.09 9.22 4.22
C LYS A 178 11.52 8.69 4.19
N THR A 179 11.72 7.49 3.66
CA THR A 179 13.06 6.90 3.52
C THR A 179 13.96 7.73 2.63
N LEU A 180 13.43 8.33 1.54
CA LEU A 180 14.21 9.23 0.68
C LEU A 180 14.59 10.51 1.43
N SER A 181 13.69 11.07 2.24
CA SER A 181 14.02 12.22 3.12
C SER A 181 15.11 11.86 4.14
N ILE A 182 15.06 10.66 4.74
CA ILE A 182 16.08 10.18 5.69
C ILE A 182 17.44 10.04 5.00
N ILE A 183 17.49 9.46 3.79
CA ILE A 183 18.73 9.34 3.01
C ILE A 183 19.31 10.73 2.69
N LYS A 184 18.47 11.65 2.23
CA LYS A 184 18.85 13.03 1.94
C LYS A 184 19.44 13.75 3.15
N GLU A 185 18.77 13.64 4.30
CA GLU A 185 19.27 14.22 5.56
C GLU A 185 20.57 13.56 6.01
N ALA A 186 20.72 12.25 5.86
CA ALA A 186 21.95 11.54 6.17
C ALA A 186 23.14 12.04 5.32
N VAL A 187 22.94 12.24 4.02
CA VAL A 187 23.95 12.79 3.11
C VAL A 187 24.37 14.20 3.53
N GLU A 188 23.42 15.07 3.86
CA GLU A 188 23.71 16.41 4.35
C GLU A 188 24.45 16.38 5.71
N ASN A 189 24.08 15.50 6.62
CA ASN A 189 24.76 15.34 7.90
C ASN A 189 26.20 14.85 7.73
N ILE A 190 26.47 13.94 6.79
CA ILE A 190 27.84 13.52 6.45
C ILE A 190 28.64 14.69 5.91
N LYS A 191 28.08 15.47 4.99
CA LYS A 191 28.71 16.67 4.45
C LYS A 191 29.08 17.68 5.54
N HIS A 192 28.13 17.98 6.46
CA HIS A 192 28.37 18.91 7.56
C HIS A 192 29.38 18.40 8.59
N SER A 193 29.33 17.14 8.95
CA SER A 193 30.16 16.56 10.03
C SER A 193 31.55 16.14 9.56
N LYS A 194 31.70 15.72 8.30
CA LYS A 194 32.93 15.13 7.75
C LYS A 194 33.51 15.88 6.55
N GLY A 195 32.78 16.86 6.00
CA GLY A 195 33.18 17.56 4.77
C GLY A 195 33.14 16.68 3.50
N ILE A 196 32.53 15.50 3.56
CA ILE A 196 32.46 14.56 2.45
C ILE A 196 31.14 14.79 1.69
N VAL A 197 31.24 15.02 0.39
CA VAL A 197 30.08 15.06 -0.51
C VAL A 197 29.87 13.64 -1.04
N LEU A 198 28.84 12.98 -0.52
CA LEU A 198 28.47 11.62 -0.93
C LEU A 198 27.49 11.67 -2.11
N ASN A 199 27.81 10.98 -3.21
CA ASN A 199 26.87 10.73 -4.30
C ASN A 199 26.25 9.34 -4.07
N ILE A 200 24.93 9.30 -3.84
CA ILE A 200 24.20 8.05 -3.58
C ILE A 200 24.21 7.12 -4.79
N ASP A 201 24.22 7.67 -6.01
CA ASP A 201 24.20 6.88 -7.25
C ASP A 201 25.56 6.15 -7.52
N GLU A 202 26.59 6.53 -6.79
CA GLU A 202 27.95 5.97 -6.90
C GLU A 202 28.32 5.06 -5.72
N VAL A 203 27.36 4.76 -4.83
CA VAL A 203 27.61 3.84 -3.71
C VAL A 203 27.83 2.42 -4.23
N ASP A 204 28.87 1.77 -3.73
CA ASP A 204 29.17 0.38 -4.10
C ASP A 204 28.08 -0.57 -3.61
N ILE A 205 27.36 -1.19 -4.55
CA ILE A 205 26.30 -2.15 -4.28
C ILE A 205 26.84 -3.56 -3.96
N GLU A 206 28.15 -3.80 -4.10
CA GLU A 206 28.81 -5.07 -3.78
C GLU A 206 29.52 -5.05 -2.41
N ASP A 207 29.19 -4.07 -1.55
CA ASP A 207 29.77 -3.92 -0.21
C ASP A 207 29.49 -5.14 0.69
N VAL A 208 30.50 -5.98 0.90
CA VAL A 208 30.39 -7.22 1.68
C VAL A 208 29.90 -7.00 3.11
N PRO A 209 30.40 -6.00 3.88
CA PRO A 209 29.88 -5.74 5.22
C PRO A 209 28.35 -5.46 5.26
N THR A 210 27.81 -4.86 4.21
CA THR A 210 26.37 -4.65 4.07
C THR A 210 25.64 -5.98 3.89
N TYR A 211 26.12 -6.90 3.06
CA TYR A 211 25.53 -8.25 2.93
C TYR A 211 25.61 -9.05 4.23
N ASP A 212 26.70 -8.93 4.98
CA ASP A 212 26.83 -9.56 6.30
C ASP A 212 25.75 -9.04 7.26
N LEU A 213 25.47 -7.71 7.26
CA LEU A 213 24.40 -7.11 8.06
C LEU A 213 23.02 -7.68 7.68
N TYR A 214 22.74 -7.83 6.38
CA TYR A 214 21.51 -8.44 5.90
C TYR A 214 21.43 -9.92 6.25
N SER A 215 22.52 -10.66 6.11
CA SER A 215 22.61 -12.10 6.44
C SER A 215 22.42 -12.37 7.94
N GLU A 216 22.80 -11.46 8.80
CA GLU A 216 22.52 -11.52 10.24
C GLU A 216 21.08 -11.11 10.58
N GLY A 217 20.35 -10.56 9.64
CA GLY A 217 18.99 -10.03 9.84
C GLY A 217 18.96 -8.80 10.75
N ARG A 218 20.03 -8.04 10.84
CA ARG A 218 20.14 -6.77 11.60
C ARG A 218 19.67 -5.58 10.75
N THR A 219 18.43 -5.66 10.24
CA THR A 219 17.91 -4.76 9.22
C THR A 219 16.80 -3.83 9.73
N VAL A 220 16.75 -3.58 11.03
CA VAL A 220 15.88 -2.57 11.63
C VAL A 220 16.28 -1.18 11.09
N GLY A 221 15.30 -0.43 10.57
CA GLY A 221 15.53 0.87 9.94
C GLY A 221 15.95 0.81 8.47
N THR A 222 16.10 -0.38 7.88
CA THR A 222 16.32 -0.53 6.44
C THR A 222 14.99 -0.72 5.71
N PHE A 223 14.74 0.14 4.73
CA PHE A 223 13.46 0.17 4.01
C PHE A 223 13.08 -1.20 3.44
N GLN A 224 11.85 -1.64 3.74
CA GLN A 224 11.24 -2.91 3.32
C GLN A 224 11.90 -4.20 3.87
N PHE A 225 12.98 -4.12 4.67
CA PHE A 225 13.66 -5.29 5.19
C PHE A 225 13.59 -5.42 6.73
N GLU A 226 12.86 -4.55 7.40
CA GLU A 226 12.89 -4.44 8.87
C GLU A 226 11.87 -5.31 9.62
N SER A 227 10.90 -5.94 8.94
CA SER A 227 9.92 -6.80 9.62
C SER A 227 10.57 -8.08 10.16
N ALA A 228 10.08 -8.59 11.30
CA ALA A 228 10.59 -9.81 11.91
C ALA A 228 10.56 -11.02 10.96
N GLY A 229 9.51 -11.13 10.12
CA GLY A 229 9.40 -12.18 9.11
C GLY A 229 10.47 -12.06 8.02
N MET A 230 10.69 -10.84 7.51
CA MET A 230 11.74 -10.58 6.53
C MET A 230 13.13 -10.86 7.11
N GLN A 231 13.41 -10.41 8.33
CA GLN A 231 14.69 -10.69 9.02
C GLN A 231 14.94 -12.20 9.19
N LYS A 232 13.89 -12.99 9.44
CA LYS A 232 14.00 -14.45 9.49
C LYS A 232 14.45 -15.01 8.15
N TYR A 233 13.79 -14.62 7.07
CA TYR A 233 14.13 -15.08 5.71
C TYR A 233 15.52 -14.62 5.26
N LEU A 234 15.95 -13.42 5.61
CA LEU A 234 17.30 -12.94 5.32
C LEU A 234 18.39 -13.80 5.98
N ARG A 235 18.17 -14.22 7.23
CA ARG A 235 19.11 -15.15 7.91
C ARG A 235 19.18 -16.51 7.24
N GLU A 236 18.10 -16.99 6.65
CA GLU A 236 18.06 -18.25 5.92
C GLU A 236 18.63 -18.12 4.51
N LEU A 237 18.37 -16.98 3.85
CA LEU A 237 18.81 -16.66 2.50
C LEU A 237 20.33 -16.44 2.41
N GLN A 238 20.91 -15.77 3.42
CA GLN A 238 22.32 -15.35 3.41
C GLN A 238 22.65 -14.64 2.08
N PRO A 239 22.08 -13.46 1.83
CA PRO A 239 22.24 -12.78 0.54
C PRO A 239 23.70 -12.45 0.29
N THR A 240 24.15 -12.67 -0.93
CA THR A 240 25.52 -12.44 -1.40
C THR A 240 25.59 -11.50 -2.59
N THR A 241 24.44 -11.21 -3.21
CA THR A 241 24.29 -10.32 -4.36
C THR A 241 23.12 -9.39 -4.19
N PHE A 242 23.10 -8.29 -4.94
CA PHE A 242 21.98 -7.34 -4.93
C PHE A 242 20.70 -8.00 -5.48
N GLU A 243 20.83 -8.89 -6.45
CA GLU A 243 19.75 -9.67 -7.05
C GLU A 243 19.03 -10.54 -6.00
N ASP A 244 19.74 -11.10 -5.03
CA ASP A 244 19.14 -11.85 -3.93
C ASP A 244 18.18 -10.97 -3.09
N LEU A 245 18.57 -9.74 -2.83
CA LEU A 245 17.74 -8.77 -2.09
C LEU A 245 16.54 -8.33 -2.91
N ILE A 246 16.71 -8.06 -4.20
CA ILE A 246 15.61 -7.72 -5.12
C ILE A 246 14.59 -8.86 -5.16
N ALA A 247 15.07 -10.10 -5.37
CA ALA A 247 14.19 -11.26 -5.43
C ALA A 247 13.44 -11.51 -4.11
N MET A 248 14.13 -11.38 -2.97
CA MET A 248 13.50 -11.54 -1.67
C MET A 248 12.41 -10.48 -1.43
N ASN A 249 12.65 -9.23 -1.79
CA ASN A 249 11.66 -8.16 -1.70
C ASN A 249 10.44 -8.43 -2.60
N ALA A 250 10.65 -8.97 -3.79
CA ALA A 250 9.57 -9.33 -4.70
C ALA A 250 8.76 -10.55 -4.22
N LEU A 251 9.43 -11.54 -3.62
CA LEU A 251 8.79 -12.75 -3.10
C LEU A 251 8.06 -12.55 -1.77
N TYR A 252 8.51 -11.61 -0.93
CA TYR A 252 7.92 -11.38 0.39
C TYR A 252 6.58 -10.62 0.31
N ARG A 253 5.61 -11.25 -0.34
CA ARG A 253 4.22 -10.77 -0.52
C ARG A 253 3.25 -11.93 -0.37
N PRO A 254 1.99 -11.71 0.05
CA PRO A 254 0.97 -12.75 0.03
C PRO A 254 0.85 -13.39 -1.36
N GLY A 255 0.94 -14.70 -1.42
CA GLY A 255 1.01 -15.50 -2.65
C GLY A 255 2.42 -15.94 -2.98
N PRO A 256 3.30 -15.08 -3.52
CA PRO A 256 4.68 -15.47 -3.86
C PRO A 256 5.54 -15.93 -2.68
N MET A 257 5.16 -15.57 -1.45
CA MET A 257 5.87 -15.96 -0.23
C MET A 257 6.04 -17.48 -0.06
N ASP A 258 5.12 -18.26 -0.62
CA ASP A 258 5.18 -19.73 -0.55
C ASP A 258 6.38 -20.31 -1.32
N TYR A 259 6.96 -19.56 -2.26
CA TYR A 259 8.15 -19.96 -3.03
C TYR A 259 9.47 -19.57 -2.36
N ILE A 260 9.48 -18.83 -1.27
CA ILE A 260 10.71 -18.40 -0.57
C ILE A 260 11.55 -19.60 -0.11
N PRO A 261 10.97 -20.66 0.49
CA PRO A 261 11.76 -21.84 0.88
C PRO A 261 12.46 -22.50 -0.30
N ASP A 262 11.79 -22.62 -1.44
CA ASP A 262 12.39 -23.20 -2.65
C ASP A 262 13.50 -22.31 -3.21
N PHE A 263 13.31 -21.00 -3.24
CA PHE A 263 14.31 -20.03 -3.64
C PHE A 263 15.59 -20.16 -2.80
N ILE A 264 15.45 -20.20 -1.47
CA ILE A 264 16.56 -20.37 -0.53
C ILE A 264 17.26 -21.72 -0.72
N ASN A 265 16.50 -22.82 -0.83
CA ASN A 265 17.06 -24.16 -1.00
C ASN A 265 17.84 -24.30 -2.31
N ARG A 266 17.30 -23.74 -3.40
CA ARG A 266 17.97 -23.76 -4.71
C ARG A 266 19.22 -22.88 -4.74
N LYS A 267 19.18 -21.69 -4.14
CA LYS A 267 20.37 -20.83 -3.96
C LYS A 267 21.50 -21.57 -3.26
N HIS A 268 21.20 -22.31 -2.20
CA HIS A 268 22.20 -23.05 -1.42
C HIS A 268 22.53 -24.44 -1.97
N GLY A 269 22.01 -24.81 -3.14
CA GLY A 269 22.26 -26.12 -3.74
C GLY A 269 21.63 -27.28 -2.96
N ARG A 270 20.66 -27.03 -2.07
CA ARG A 270 19.95 -28.06 -1.31
C ARG A 270 18.86 -28.74 -2.13
N SER A 271 18.39 -28.08 -3.17
CA SER A 271 17.43 -28.59 -4.14
C SER A 271 17.93 -28.32 -5.57
N PRO A 272 17.67 -29.21 -6.54
CA PRO A 272 18.06 -28.98 -7.93
C PRO A 272 17.27 -27.80 -8.52
N ILE A 273 17.90 -27.11 -9.45
CA ILE A 273 17.22 -26.12 -10.30
C ILE A 273 16.73 -26.88 -11.54
N GLU A 274 15.43 -26.92 -11.73
CA GLU A 274 14.80 -27.60 -12.85
C GLU A 274 14.06 -26.58 -13.71
N TYR A 275 14.08 -26.81 -15.02
CA TYR A 275 13.35 -25.98 -16.00
C TYR A 275 12.46 -26.91 -16.82
N ASP A 276 11.18 -26.54 -16.99
CA ASP A 276 10.22 -27.32 -17.78
C ASP A 276 10.67 -27.48 -19.23
N ILE A 277 11.30 -26.45 -19.78
CA ILE A 277 11.96 -26.46 -21.09
C ILE A 277 13.30 -25.73 -21.01
N PRO A 278 14.32 -26.17 -21.78
CA PRO A 278 15.69 -25.63 -21.65
C PRO A 278 15.83 -24.13 -21.86
N ILE A 279 14.97 -23.52 -22.68
CA ILE A 279 15.01 -22.07 -22.96
C ILE A 279 14.70 -21.22 -21.71
N MET A 280 13.98 -21.77 -20.73
CA MET A 280 13.63 -21.06 -19.49
C MET A 280 14.88 -20.72 -18.67
N GLU A 281 15.95 -21.49 -18.75
CA GLU A 281 17.20 -21.19 -18.07
C GLU A 281 17.71 -19.80 -18.41
N LYS A 282 17.60 -19.38 -19.66
CA LYS A 282 18.02 -18.04 -20.11
C LYS A 282 17.38 -16.90 -19.31
N TYR A 283 16.16 -17.09 -18.86
CA TYR A 283 15.36 -16.05 -18.21
C TYR A 283 15.24 -16.24 -16.69
N LEU A 284 15.42 -17.46 -16.19
CA LEU A 284 15.17 -17.81 -14.79
C LEU A 284 16.42 -18.22 -14.00
N LYS A 285 17.63 -18.29 -14.62
CA LYS A 285 18.84 -18.72 -13.90
C LYS A 285 19.16 -17.82 -12.71
N ASP A 286 18.98 -16.49 -12.83
CA ASP A 286 19.30 -15.50 -11.80
C ASP A 286 18.29 -15.52 -10.64
N THR A 287 17.16 -16.19 -10.82
CA THR A 287 16.14 -16.45 -9.80
C THR A 287 15.99 -17.95 -9.49
N TYR A 288 17.05 -18.73 -9.74
CA TYR A 288 17.14 -20.16 -9.41
C TYR A 288 15.96 -20.98 -9.97
N GLY A 289 15.51 -20.66 -11.19
CA GLY A 289 14.41 -21.36 -11.85
C GLY A 289 13.01 -21.01 -11.33
N ILE A 290 12.87 -19.96 -10.53
CA ILE A 290 11.59 -19.47 -10.03
C ILE A 290 11.19 -18.22 -10.78
N THR A 291 9.95 -18.16 -11.25
CA THR A 291 9.38 -16.95 -11.84
C THR A 291 9.03 -15.96 -10.73
N VAL A 292 9.81 -14.89 -10.62
CA VAL A 292 9.69 -13.86 -9.57
C VAL A 292 9.14 -12.56 -10.14
N TYR A 293 9.60 -12.15 -11.33
CA TYR A 293 9.32 -10.84 -11.91
C TYR A 293 8.32 -10.92 -13.05
N GLN A 294 7.57 -9.83 -13.23
CA GLN A 294 6.60 -9.69 -14.32
C GLN A 294 7.27 -9.81 -15.70
N GLU A 295 8.48 -9.26 -15.85
CA GLU A 295 9.28 -9.33 -17.07
C GLU A 295 9.61 -10.79 -17.45
N GLN A 296 9.89 -11.63 -16.45
CA GLN A 296 10.13 -13.06 -16.70
C GLN A 296 8.88 -13.74 -17.26
N VAL A 297 7.69 -13.44 -16.73
CA VAL A 297 6.43 -13.95 -17.27
C VAL A 297 6.22 -13.50 -18.72
N MET A 298 6.50 -12.23 -19.00
CA MET A 298 6.37 -11.67 -20.37
C MET A 298 7.34 -12.29 -21.36
N LEU A 299 8.55 -12.64 -20.92
CA LEU A 299 9.58 -13.25 -21.77
C LEU A 299 9.38 -14.75 -21.99
N LEU A 300 8.63 -15.41 -21.09
CA LEU A 300 8.30 -16.83 -21.17
C LEU A 300 7.01 -17.09 -21.96
N SER A 301 6.15 -16.08 -22.15
CA SER A 301 4.89 -16.17 -22.91
C SER A 301 5.09 -15.88 -24.39
#